data_32bd8cd1044f89ec411b1321989120e4
#
_entry.id   32bd8cd1044f89ec411b1321989120e4
#
_cell.length_a   1.000
_cell.length_b   1.000
_cell.length_c   1.000
_cell.angle_alpha   90.00
_cell.angle_beta   90.00
_cell.angle_gamma   90.00
#
_symmetry.space_group_name_H-M   'P 1'
#
loop_
_entity.id
_entity.type
_entity.pdbx_description
1 polymer ?
#
loop_
_entity_poly.entity_id
_entity_poly.type
_entity_poly.pdbx_seq_one_letter_code
_entity_poly.pdbx_strand_id
1 'polypeptide(L)'
;HRLDVETSGVLLVATEQRSWERLRGAFREHRVEKTYRALVAGNLREPVQQEVGLFVAQHRPAKVRVTEPPTGQDAGGVRIAVQQIRPLEQFANACLVEVRPRTGFLHQIRATLAHLGHPVLGDSIYVDSRVRELADRHQLHAARVSVDDVDATSTDPQDFSQLIARLRGE
;
A
#
# COMPACT_ATOMS: atom_id res chain seq x y z
N HIS A 1 14.62 0.16 2.21
CA HIS A 1 13.26 0.72 2.26
C HIS A 1 12.56 0.30 3.56
N ARG A 2 11.28 0.56 3.67
CA ARG A 2 10.52 0.22 4.88
C ARG A 2 9.10 -0.23 4.53
N LEU A 3 8.53 -1.06 5.41
CA LEU A 3 7.10 -1.36 5.48
C LEU A 3 6.49 -0.65 6.70
N ASP A 4 5.19 -0.40 6.68
CA ASP A 4 4.46 0.04 7.89
C ASP A 4 4.47 -1.10 8.93
N VAL A 5 4.33 -0.77 10.21
CA VAL A 5 4.53 -1.72 11.33
C VAL A 5 3.73 -3.03 11.17
N GLU A 6 2.51 -2.95 10.68
CA GLU A 6 1.62 -4.12 10.52
C GLU A 6 1.57 -4.65 9.08
N THR A 7 2.35 -4.07 8.15
CA THR A 7 2.42 -4.57 6.76
C THR A 7 3.35 -5.77 6.70
N SER A 8 2.85 -6.89 6.24
CA SER A 8 3.62 -8.11 6.00
C SER A 8 4.27 -8.12 4.61
N GLY A 9 5.18 -9.06 4.39
CA GLY A 9 5.73 -9.34 3.05
C GLY A 9 7.20 -9.04 2.88
N VAL A 10 7.60 -8.84 1.62
CA VAL A 10 9.01 -8.69 1.22
C VAL A 10 9.59 -7.35 1.69
N LEU A 11 10.75 -7.43 2.34
CA LEU A 11 11.57 -6.29 2.72
C LEU A 11 13.00 -6.49 2.19
N LEU A 12 13.50 -5.56 1.38
CA LEU A 12 14.88 -5.58 0.91
C LEU A 12 15.81 -4.94 1.95
N VAL A 13 16.89 -5.64 2.28
CA VAL A 13 17.95 -5.17 3.19
C VAL A 13 19.29 -5.28 2.46
N ALA A 14 20.05 -4.21 2.46
CA ALA A 14 21.42 -4.23 1.98
C ALA A 14 22.39 -4.62 3.13
N THR A 15 23.26 -5.59 2.88
CA THR A 15 24.27 -6.07 3.84
C THR A 15 25.65 -5.45 3.61
N GLU A 16 25.82 -4.77 2.49
CA GLU A 16 27.08 -4.13 2.08
C GLU A 16 26.84 -2.71 1.59
N GLN A 17 27.83 -1.83 1.75
CA GLN A 17 27.79 -0.44 1.34
C GLN A 17 27.45 -0.29 -0.16
N ARG A 18 28.10 -1.06 -1.02
CA ARG A 18 27.86 -1.03 -2.47
C ARG A 18 26.42 -1.40 -2.83
N SER A 19 25.87 -2.43 -2.21
CA SER A 19 24.48 -2.86 -2.40
C SER A 19 23.50 -1.78 -1.91
N TRP A 20 23.82 -1.13 -0.77
CA TRP A 20 23.02 -0.03 -0.25
C TRP A 20 22.97 1.17 -1.21
N GLU A 21 24.12 1.58 -1.77
CA GLU A 21 24.21 2.69 -2.73
C GLU A 21 23.41 2.37 -4.01
N ARG A 22 23.55 1.15 -4.55
CA ARG A 22 22.81 0.66 -5.72
C ARG A 22 21.29 0.72 -5.47
N LEU A 23 20.84 0.10 -4.38
CA LEU A 23 19.41 0.06 -4.05
C LEU A 23 18.85 1.46 -3.78
N ARG A 24 19.58 2.30 -3.04
CA ARG A 24 19.19 3.70 -2.80
C ARG A 24 19.03 4.48 -4.10
N GLY A 25 19.94 4.30 -5.06
CA GLY A 25 19.83 4.86 -6.41
C GLY A 25 18.58 4.36 -7.13
N ALA A 26 18.35 3.05 -7.13
CA ALA A 26 17.19 2.43 -7.78
C ALA A 26 15.85 2.94 -7.22
N PHE A 27 15.74 3.10 -5.88
CA PHE A 27 14.54 3.69 -5.25
C PHE A 27 14.33 5.15 -5.65
N ARG A 28 15.40 5.96 -5.67
CA ARG A 28 15.34 7.38 -6.06
C ARG A 28 14.92 7.55 -7.53
N GLU A 29 15.35 6.65 -8.39
CA GLU A 29 15.07 6.64 -9.83
C GLU A 29 13.77 5.90 -10.20
N HIS A 30 13.00 5.46 -9.21
CA HIS A 30 11.75 4.70 -9.38
C HIS A 30 11.89 3.41 -10.21
N ARG A 31 13.08 2.78 -10.20
CA ARG A 31 13.35 1.51 -10.90
C ARG A 31 12.94 0.28 -10.08
N VAL A 32 12.58 0.46 -8.81
CA VAL A 32 12.11 -0.63 -7.95
C VAL A 32 10.62 -0.85 -8.20
N GLU A 33 10.28 -2.01 -8.74
CA GLU A 33 8.90 -2.45 -8.87
C GLU A 33 8.42 -3.07 -7.56
N LYS A 34 7.25 -2.70 -7.13
CA LYS A 34 6.60 -3.20 -5.90
C LYS A 34 5.19 -3.62 -6.23
N THR A 35 4.81 -4.79 -5.78
CA THR A 35 3.44 -5.29 -5.89
C THR A 35 2.92 -5.62 -4.50
N TYR A 36 1.79 -5.02 -4.16
CA TYR A 36 1.09 -5.28 -2.91
C TYR A 36 -0.25 -5.95 -3.19
N ARG A 37 -0.70 -6.75 -2.23
CA ARG A 37 -2.06 -7.24 -2.14
C ARG A 37 -2.74 -6.60 -0.94
N ALA A 38 -3.98 -6.18 -1.11
CA ALA A 38 -4.77 -5.61 -0.03
C ALA A 38 -6.22 -6.11 -0.07
N LEU A 39 -6.78 -6.36 1.11
CA LEU A 39 -8.23 -6.53 1.27
C LEU A 39 -8.83 -5.18 1.64
N VAL A 40 -9.77 -4.71 0.85
CA VAL A 40 -10.41 -3.40 0.99
C VAL A 40 -11.91 -3.51 1.17
N ALA A 41 -12.51 -2.54 1.85
CA ALA A 41 -13.96 -2.45 1.99
C ALA A 41 -14.62 -2.01 0.67
N GLY A 42 -15.82 -2.53 0.42
CA GLY A 42 -16.60 -2.24 -0.78
C GLY A 42 -16.04 -2.92 -2.04
N ASN A 43 -16.65 -2.63 -3.17
CA ASN A 43 -16.37 -3.31 -4.44
C ASN A 43 -15.73 -2.36 -5.44
N LEU A 44 -14.42 -2.45 -5.60
CA LEU A 44 -13.68 -1.80 -6.68
C LEU A 44 -13.84 -2.66 -7.96
N ARG A 45 -14.60 -2.19 -8.95
CA ARG A 45 -14.96 -2.98 -10.13
C ARG A 45 -13.94 -2.88 -11.27
N GLU A 46 -13.33 -1.72 -11.45
CA GLU A 46 -12.44 -1.41 -12.57
C GLU A 46 -11.03 -1.06 -12.07
N PRO A 47 -10.00 -1.33 -12.86
CA PRO A 47 -8.66 -0.84 -12.57
C PRO A 47 -8.64 0.69 -12.50
N VAL A 48 -7.89 1.23 -11.54
CA VAL A 48 -7.73 2.67 -11.33
C VAL A 48 -6.25 3.01 -11.36
N GLN A 49 -5.89 4.01 -12.15
CA GLN A 49 -4.60 4.69 -12.02
C GLN A 49 -4.83 5.99 -11.25
N GLN A 50 -4.18 6.11 -10.11
CA GLN A 50 -4.40 7.23 -9.21
C GLN A 50 -3.12 8.02 -9.01
N GLU A 51 -3.25 9.34 -9.16
CA GLU A 51 -2.24 10.34 -8.79
C GLU A 51 -2.87 11.28 -7.76
N VAL A 52 -2.23 11.43 -6.61
CA VAL A 52 -2.71 12.28 -5.50
C VAL A 52 -1.55 13.02 -4.86
N GLY A 53 -1.86 14.13 -4.19
CA GLY A 53 -0.97 14.78 -3.25
C GLY A 53 -1.07 14.11 -1.87
N LEU A 54 0.07 13.85 -1.23
CA LEU A 54 0.13 13.33 0.14
C LEU A 54 0.95 14.24 1.03
N PHE A 55 0.48 14.52 2.24
CA PHE A 55 1.24 15.24 3.26
C PHE A 55 1.02 14.63 4.65
N VAL A 56 2.03 14.78 5.51
CA VAL A 56 1.95 14.33 6.90
C VAL A 56 1.16 15.34 7.70
N ALA A 57 -0.07 15.00 8.07
CA ALA A 57 -0.94 15.84 8.87
C ALA A 57 -0.68 15.71 10.38
N GLN A 58 -0.12 14.56 10.81
CA GLN A 58 0.21 14.28 12.20
C GLN A 58 1.40 13.33 12.25
N HIS A 59 2.32 13.54 13.20
CA HIS A 59 3.54 12.74 13.33
C HIS A 59 3.42 11.60 14.36
N ARG A 60 2.56 11.73 15.37
CA ARG A 60 2.43 10.72 16.46
C ARG A 60 0.98 10.62 16.94
N PRO A 61 0.25 9.52 16.65
CA PRO A 61 0.58 8.54 15.62
C PRO A 61 0.65 9.18 14.23
N ALA A 62 1.46 8.62 13.35
CA ALA A 62 1.62 9.18 12.01
C ALA A 62 0.31 9.08 11.22
N LYS A 63 -0.15 10.20 10.69
CA LYS A 63 -1.35 10.27 9.83
C LYS A 63 -1.06 11.11 8.60
N VAL A 64 -1.35 10.57 7.44
CA VAL A 64 -1.22 11.21 6.14
C VAL A 64 -2.60 11.65 5.66
N ARG A 65 -2.67 12.81 5.03
CA ARG A 65 -3.86 13.26 4.31
C ARG A 65 -3.61 13.27 2.82
N VAL A 66 -4.68 13.00 2.10
CA VAL A 66 -4.74 13.08 0.63
C VAL A 66 -5.30 14.43 0.23
N THR A 67 -4.72 15.01 -0.81
CA THR A 67 -5.16 16.24 -1.46
C THR A 67 -4.99 16.12 -2.98
N GLU A 68 -5.46 17.09 -3.73
CA GLU A 68 -5.12 17.22 -5.14
C GLU A 68 -3.59 17.32 -5.32
N PRO A 69 -3.04 16.78 -6.41
CA PRO A 69 -1.64 16.94 -6.75
C PRO A 69 -1.29 18.45 -6.85
N PRO A 70 -0.17 18.89 -6.28
CA PRO A 70 0.22 20.30 -6.35
C PRO A 70 0.52 20.69 -7.81
N THR A 71 -0.01 21.83 -8.21
CA THR A 71 0.30 22.45 -9.51
C THR A 71 1.39 23.51 -9.29
N GLY A 72 2.62 23.25 -9.81
CA GLY A 72 3.73 24.18 -9.70
C GLY A 72 4.87 23.73 -8.78
N GLN A 73 5.85 24.63 -8.57
CA GLN A 73 7.10 24.31 -7.85
C GLN A 73 6.98 24.33 -6.31
N ASP A 74 6.00 25.05 -5.78
CA ASP A 74 5.81 25.15 -4.32
C ASP A 74 4.76 24.14 -3.85
N ALA A 75 5.23 22.95 -3.53
CA ALA A 75 4.38 21.85 -3.07
C ALA A 75 4.03 21.92 -1.57
N GLY A 76 4.49 22.92 -0.80
CA GLY A 76 4.13 23.09 0.62
C GLY A 76 4.30 21.83 1.49
N GLY A 77 5.29 20.97 1.19
CA GLY A 77 5.46 19.67 1.86
C GLY A 77 4.58 18.54 1.33
N VAL A 78 3.74 18.80 0.32
CA VAL A 78 2.95 17.78 -0.38
C VAL A 78 3.83 16.96 -1.31
N ARG A 79 3.66 15.65 -1.32
CA ARG A 79 4.37 14.71 -2.19
C ARG A 79 3.40 14.09 -3.18
N ILE A 80 3.75 14.07 -4.46
CA ILE A 80 2.96 13.37 -5.48
C ILE A 80 3.13 11.87 -5.29
N ALA A 81 2.01 11.18 -5.15
CA ALA A 81 1.93 9.73 -5.02
C ALA A 81 1.20 9.15 -6.23
N VAL A 82 1.85 8.23 -6.93
CA VAL A 82 1.31 7.56 -8.11
C VAL A 82 1.22 6.07 -7.86
N GLN A 83 0.07 5.47 -8.13
CA GLN A 83 -0.13 4.03 -8.03
C GLN A 83 -1.20 3.52 -8.97
N GLN A 84 -1.07 2.26 -9.36
CA GLN A 84 -2.10 1.51 -10.07
C GLN A 84 -2.78 0.56 -9.09
N ILE A 85 -4.09 0.43 -9.17
CA ILE A 85 -4.91 -0.46 -8.35
C ILE A 85 -5.73 -1.30 -9.30
N ARG A 86 -5.67 -2.62 -9.14
CA ARG A 86 -6.40 -3.59 -9.97
C ARG A 86 -7.19 -4.53 -9.09
N PRO A 87 -8.52 -4.68 -9.28
CA PRO A 87 -9.29 -5.69 -8.58
C PRO A 87 -8.83 -7.09 -9.02
N LEU A 88 -8.69 -8.00 -8.05
CA LEU A 88 -8.37 -9.41 -8.28
C LEU A 88 -9.56 -10.29 -8.03
N GLU A 89 -10.30 -10.04 -6.94
CA GLU A 89 -11.46 -10.85 -6.54
C GLU A 89 -12.47 -9.98 -5.79
N GLN A 90 -13.75 -10.17 -6.10
CA GLN A 90 -14.86 -9.46 -5.46
C GLN A 90 -15.54 -10.36 -4.43
N PHE A 91 -15.88 -9.79 -3.28
CA PHE A 91 -16.69 -10.41 -2.24
C PHE A 91 -17.97 -9.60 -2.03
N ALA A 92 -18.88 -10.02 -1.15
CA ALA A 92 -20.13 -9.32 -0.91
C ALA A 92 -19.96 -7.82 -0.54
N ASN A 93 -19.04 -7.51 0.37
CA ASN A 93 -18.78 -6.15 0.85
C ASN A 93 -17.29 -5.80 0.92
N ALA A 94 -16.45 -6.54 0.19
CA ALA A 94 -15.01 -6.35 0.17
C ALA A 94 -14.45 -6.72 -1.20
N CYS A 95 -13.20 -6.33 -1.45
CA CYS A 95 -12.47 -6.67 -2.65
C CYS A 95 -11.01 -6.98 -2.32
N LEU A 96 -10.46 -8.02 -2.93
CA LEU A 96 -9.02 -8.23 -2.98
C LEU A 96 -8.47 -7.42 -4.16
N VAL A 97 -7.51 -6.57 -3.90
CA VAL A 97 -6.87 -5.72 -4.92
C VAL A 97 -5.37 -5.95 -4.97
N GLU A 98 -4.80 -5.80 -6.15
CA GLU A 98 -3.38 -5.61 -6.38
C GLU A 98 -3.09 -4.12 -6.48
N VAL A 99 -2.04 -3.66 -5.79
CA VAL A 99 -1.58 -2.26 -5.84
C VAL A 99 -0.11 -2.21 -6.27
N ARG A 100 0.18 -1.41 -7.29
CA ARG A 100 1.54 -1.17 -7.78
C ARG A 100 1.91 0.31 -7.61
N PRO A 101 2.50 0.68 -6.47
CA PRO A 101 2.93 2.06 -6.24
C PRO A 101 4.23 2.36 -7.00
N ARG A 102 4.24 3.43 -7.80
CA ARG A 102 5.46 3.95 -8.47
C ARG A 102 6.31 4.76 -7.51
N THR A 103 5.69 5.42 -6.56
CA THR A 103 6.32 6.21 -5.49
C THR A 103 6.34 5.42 -4.18
N GLY A 104 6.91 5.96 -3.11
CA GLY A 104 7.01 5.30 -1.81
C GLY A 104 6.87 6.30 -0.67
N PHE A 105 5.67 6.87 -0.48
CA PHE A 105 5.40 7.77 0.62
C PHE A 105 4.80 7.02 1.83
N LEU A 106 4.97 7.61 3.03
CA LEU A 106 4.40 7.07 4.27
C LEU A 106 2.90 6.82 4.11
N HIS A 107 2.42 5.64 4.45
CA HIS A 107 1.01 5.20 4.38
C HIS A 107 0.35 5.41 2.99
N GLN A 108 1.12 5.57 1.92
CA GLN A 108 0.62 5.93 0.59
C GLN A 108 -0.58 5.08 0.17
N ILE A 109 -0.43 3.75 0.17
CA ILE A 109 -1.47 2.81 -0.28
C ILE A 109 -2.72 2.95 0.59
N ARG A 110 -2.56 2.92 1.91
CA ARG A 110 -3.65 2.95 2.88
C ARG A 110 -4.46 4.24 2.80
N ALA A 111 -3.77 5.40 2.79
CA ALA A 111 -4.41 6.70 2.70
C ALA A 111 -5.13 6.91 1.36
N THR A 112 -4.52 6.49 0.25
CA THR A 112 -5.14 6.62 -1.09
C THR A 112 -6.35 5.70 -1.24
N LEU A 113 -6.27 4.44 -0.82
CA LEU A 113 -7.41 3.51 -0.86
C LEU A 113 -8.58 4.03 -0.01
N ALA A 114 -8.31 4.55 1.18
CA ALA A 114 -9.34 5.17 2.02
C ALA A 114 -9.97 6.41 1.37
N HIS A 115 -9.17 7.25 0.73
CA HIS A 115 -9.64 8.43 -0.02
C HIS A 115 -10.57 8.04 -1.19
N LEU A 116 -10.30 6.92 -1.85
CA LEU A 116 -11.15 6.37 -2.91
C LEU A 116 -12.43 5.69 -2.40
N GLY A 117 -12.67 5.66 -1.09
CA GLY A 117 -13.82 4.99 -0.49
C GLY A 117 -13.65 3.48 -0.31
N HIS A 118 -12.44 2.95 -0.52
CA HIS A 118 -12.09 1.55 -0.39
C HIS A 118 -10.99 1.34 0.66
N PRO A 119 -11.23 1.68 1.96
CA PRO A 119 -10.20 1.57 2.98
C PRO A 119 -9.77 0.11 3.20
N VAL A 120 -8.51 -0.08 3.61
CA VAL A 120 -7.96 -1.40 3.91
C VAL A 120 -8.64 -1.97 5.16
N LEU A 121 -9.08 -3.24 5.10
CA LEU A 121 -9.70 -3.92 6.24
C LEU A 121 -8.71 -4.03 7.42
N GLY A 122 -9.20 -3.78 8.63
CA GLY A 122 -8.39 -3.81 9.85
C GLY A 122 -7.48 -2.60 10.06
N ASP A 123 -7.54 -1.58 9.19
CA ASP A 123 -6.72 -0.37 9.35
C ASP A 123 -7.17 0.42 10.59
N SER A 124 -6.22 0.79 11.46
CA SER A 124 -6.51 1.51 12.70
C SER A 124 -6.55 3.05 12.56
N ILE A 125 -6.21 3.59 11.37
CA ILE A 125 -5.98 5.03 11.17
C ILE A 125 -6.96 5.64 10.16
N TYR A 126 -7.28 4.90 9.09
CA TYR A 126 -8.00 5.43 7.92
C TYR A 126 -9.42 4.90 7.78
N VAL A 127 -9.95 4.18 8.76
CA VAL A 127 -11.26 3.54 8.71
C VAL A 127 -12.12 3.88 9.92
N ASP A 128 -13.42 3.63 9.82
CA ASP A 128 -14.32 3.58 10.98
C ASP A 128 -14.14 2.26 11.78
N SER A 129 -14.78 2.17 12.94
CA SER A 129 -14.70 1.01 13.83
C SER A 129 -15.17 -0.28 13.16
N ARG A 130 -16.19 -0.24 12.31
CA ARG A 130 -16.77 -1.43 11.65
C ARG A 130 -15.77 -2.10 10.72
N VAL A 131 -15.06 -1.33 9.91
CA VAL A 131 -14.03 -1.85 9.00
C VAL A 131 -12.78 -2.26 9.75
N ARG A 132 -12.44 -1.54 10.85
CA ARG A 132 -11.32 -1.88 11.71
C ARG A 132 -11.47 -3.25 12.37
N GLU A 133 -12.66 -3.57 12.87
CA GLU A 133 -12.94 -4.81 13.60
C GLU A 133 -12.98 -6.07 12.73
N LEU A 134 -12.89 -5.92 11.40
CA LEU A 134 -12.87 -7.05 10.48
C LEU A 134 -11.57 -7.86 10.50
N ALA A 135 -10.48 -7.26 11.00
CA ALA A 135 -9.18 -7.92 11.13
C ALA A 135 -8.33 -7.25 12.24
N ASP A 136 -7.40 -8.01 12.82
CA ASP A 136 -6.53 -7.57 13.93
C ASP A 136 -5.48 -6.53 13.51
N ARG A 137 -5.15 -6.48 12.23
CA ARG A 137 -4.24 -5.51 11.61
C ARG A 137 -4.71 -5.12 10.22
N HIS A 138 -4.15 -4.05 9.66
CA HIS A 138 -4.46 -3.71 8.28
C HIS A 138 -4.02 -4.81 7.31
N GLN A 139 -4.94 -5.27 6.49
CA GLN A 139 -4.75 -6.36 5.53
C GLN A 139 -4.06 -5.84 4.27
N LEU A 140 -2.78 -5.50 4.43
CA LEU A 140 -1.85 -5.09 3.38
C LEU A 140 -0.61 -5.96 3.41
N HIS A 141 -0.22 -6.49 2.25
CA HIS A 141 0.89 -7.42 2.09
C HIS A 141 1.77 -7.04 0.92
N ALA A 142 3.07 -6.86 1.14
CA ALA A 142 4.08 -6.65 0.10
C ALA A 142 4.40 -7.99 -0.58
N ALA A 143 3.66 -8.33 -1.63
CA ALA A 143 3.72 -9.63 -2.26
C ALA A 143 4.96 -9.84 -3.13
N ARG A 144 5.48 -8.77 -3.76
CA ARG A 144 6.66 -8.84 -4.62
C ARG A 144 7.43 -7.54 -4.63
N VAL A 145 8.75 -7.66 -4.68
CA VAL A 145 9.67 -6.56 -4.99
C VAL A 145 10.66 -7.03 -6.05
N SER A 146 10.83 -6.24 -7.12
CA SER A 146 11.77 -6.52 -8.19
C SER A 146 12.64 -5.30 -8.48
N VAL A 147 13.94 -5.51 -8.59
CA VAL A 147 14.92 -4.48 -8.95
C VAL A 147 16.18 -5.11 -9.49
N ASP A 148 16.61 -4.67 -10.66
CA ASP A 148 17.78 -5.19 -11.38
C ASP A 148 17.72 -6.74 -11.48
N ASP A 149 18.66 -7.45 -10.86
CA ASP A 149 18.79 -8.91 -10.80
C ASP A 149 18.03 -9.56 -9.60
N VAL A 150 17.40 -8.73 -8.75
CA VAL A 150 16.65 -9.21 -7.58
C VAL A 150 15.17 -9.27 -7.90
N ASP A 151 14.56 -10.44 -7.73
CA ASP A 151 13.11 -10.64 -7.79
C ASP A 151 12.69 -11.53 -6.62
N ALA A 152 12.01 -10.93 -5.64
CA ALA A 152 11.60 -11.60 -4.42
C ALA A 152 10.08 -11.54 -4.24
N THR A 153 9.50 -12.68 -3.87
CA THR A 153 8.07 -12.83 -3.62
C THR A 153 7.81 -13.35 -2.20
N SER A 154 6.65 -13.05 -1.67
CA SER A 154 6.14 -13.58 -0.41
C SER A 154 4.73 -14.11 -0.62
N THR A 155 4.45 -15.29 -0.10
CA THR A 155 3.09 -15.85 -0.06
C THR A 155 2.23 -15.08 0.93
N ASP A 156 0.92 -15.06 0.72
CA ASP A 156 -0.01 -14.46 1.67
C ASP A 156 0.17 -15.06 3.06
N PRO A 157 0.25 -14.25 4.12
CA PRO A 157 0.32 -14.76 5.47
C PRO A 157 -1.01 -15.41 5.89
N GLN A 158 -0.95 -16.23 6.93
CA GLN A 158 -2.08 -17.06 7.36
C GLN A 158 -3.33 -16.23 7.68
N ASP A 159 -3.20 -15.13 8.40
CA ASP A 159 -4.32 -14.23 8.75
C ASP A 159 -4.99 -13.63 7.52
N PHE A 160 -4.20 -13.25 6.51
CA PHE A 160 -4.67 -12.71 5.24
C PHE A 160 -5.46 -13.78 4.44
N SER A 161 -4.89 -14.98 4.32
CA SER A 161 -5.52 -16.12 3.62
C SER A 161 -6.80 -16.59 4.31
N GLN A 162 -6.81 -16.64 5.63
CA GLN A 162 -8.00 -16.99 6.43
C GLN A 162 -9.12 -15.95 6.27
N LEU A 163 -8.77 -14.66 6.18
CA LEU A 163 -9.78 -13.64 5.93
C LEU A 163 -10.38 -13.77 4.52
N ILE A 164 -9.57 -14.08 3.50
CA ILE A 164 -10.07 -14.36 2.15
C ILE A 164 -11.08 -15.52 2.18
N ALA A 165 -10.74 -16.65 2.82
CA ALA A 165 -11.61 -17.81 2.95
C ALA A 165 -12.95 -17.43 3.61
N ARG A 166 -12.91 -16.70 4.74
CA ARG A 166 -14.15 -16.17 5.38
C ARG A 166 -14.98 -15.28 4.46
N LEU A 167 -14.35 -14.42 3.68
CA LEU A 167 -15.05 -13.52 2.74
C LEU A 167 -15.69 -14.25 1.57
N ARG A 168 -15.16 -15.44 1.20
CA ARG A 168 -15.74 -16.36 0.22
C ARG A 168 -16.91 -17.15 0.79
N GLY A 169 -17.05 -17.26 2.11
CA GLY A 169 -18.04 -18.11 2.79
C GLY A 169 -17.57 -19.55 2.98
N GLU A 170 -16.27 -19.79 3.01
CA GLU A 170 -15.61 -21.07 3.27
C GLU A 170 -15.39 -21.31 4.78
#